data_0c08fac7816e1f350146174b7a1be683
#
_entry.id   0c08fac7816e1f350146174b7a1be683
#
_cell.length_a   1.000
_cell.length_b   1.000
_cell.length_c   1.000
_cell.angle_alpha   90.00
_cell.angle_beta   90.00
_cell.angle_gamma   90.00
#
_symmetry.space_group_name_H-M   'P 1'
#
loop_
_entity.id
_entity.type
_entity.pdbx_description
1 polymer ?
#
loop_
_entity_poly.entity_id
_entity_poly.type
_entity_poly.pdbx_seq_one_letter_code
_entity_poly.pdbx_strand_id
1 'polypeptide(L)'
;SYGVYYAALDEATAIAETRFHAERFLRLTREPPMELDRRCYVGRVEAPMDDVRGPSFADLRDPDVATWPRCQAFGAVRRAAGASGLLYRSARRDRGECVAAFRPRAVSRPVQGRHLRYVWDGERIANVYAVSELPAG
;
A
#
# COMPACT_ATOMS: atom_id res chain seq x y z
N SER A 1 4.91 -1.50 20.22
CA SER A 1 4.58 -1.34 18.80
C SER A 1 4.75 -2.67 18.07
N TYR A 2 4.12 -2.80 16.95
CA TYR A 2 4.18 -4.00 16.11
C TYR A 2 4.27 -3.58 14.66
N GLY A 3 4.86 -4.45 13.85
CA GLY A 3 4.91 -4.23 12.41
C GLY A 3 3.62 -4.63 11.73
N VAL A 4 3.26 -3.88 10.71
CA VAL A 4 2.13 -4.21 9.83
C VAL A 4 2.67 -4.24 8.40
N TYR A 5 2.35 -5.31 7.68
CA TYR A 5 2.71 -5.43 6.27
C TYR A 5 1.50 -5.04 5.43
N TYR A 6 1.67 -4.05 4.57
CA TYR A 6 0.61 -3.56 3.70
C TYR A 6 0.83 -4.01 2.27
N ALA A 7 -0.24 -4.44 1.62
CA ALA A 7 -0.21 -4.84 0.22
C ALA A 7 -1.56 -4.51 -0.43
N ALA A 8 -1.57 -4.44 -1.74
CA ALA A 8 -2.79 -4.31 -2.53
C ALA A 8 -3.05 -5.60 -3.29
N LEU A 9 -4.31 -5.86 -3.63
CA LEU A 9 -4.70 -7.07 -4.34
C LEU A 9 -4.40 -7.01 -5.84
N ASP A 10 -4.06 -5.83 -6.37
CA ASP A 10 -3.59 -5.67 -7.74
C ASP A 10 -2.53 -4.57 -7.83
N GLU A 11 -1.78 -4.57 -8.92
CA GLU A 11 -0.67 -3.64 -9.12
C GLU A 11 -1.15 -2.20 -9.22
N ALA A 12 -2.25 -1.94 -9.90
CA ALA A 12 -2.77 -0.58 -10.07
C ALA A 12 -3.12 0.05 -8.72
N THR A 13 -3.69 -0.73 -7.80
CA THR A 13 -3.98 -0.25 -6.45
C THR A 13 -2.69 -0.04 -5.65
N ALA A 14 -1.71 -0.93 -5.77
CA ALA A 14 -0.41 -0.77 -5.12
C ALA A 14 0.28 0.51 -5.60
N ILE A 15 0.21 0.82 -6.88
CA ILE A 15 0.76 2.06 -7.44
C ILE A 15 0.04 3.27 -6.87
N ALA A 16 -1.30 3.25 -6.82
CA ALA A 16 -2.07 4.38 -6.27
C ALA A 16 -1.72 4.64 -4.80
N GLU A 17 -1.61 3.59 -4.00
CA GLU A 17 -1.26 3.70 -2.59
C GLU A 17 0.17 4.24 -2.40
N THR A 18 1.15 3.65 -3.07
CA THR A 18 2.55 4.06 -2.92
C THR A 18 2.80 5.44 -3.51
N ARG A 19 2.11 5.78 -4.60
CA ARG A 19 2.18 7.11 -5.21
C ARG A 19 1.71 8.19 -4.23
N PHE A 20 0.58 7.96 -3.56
CA PHE A 20 0.06 8.89 -2.55
C PHE A 20 1.07 9.11 -1.42
N HIS A 21 1.60 8.03 -0.86
CA HIS A 21 2.54 8.12 0.27
C HIS A 21 3.86 8.76 -0.15
N ALA A 22 4.37 8.45 -1.34
CA ALA A 22 5.58 9.07 -1.87
C ALA A 22 5.39 10.58 -2.10
N GLU A 23 4.27 10.97 -2.72
CA GLU A 23 3.97 12.38 -2.95
C GLU A 23 3.90 13.16 -1.63
N ARG A 24 3.22 12.60 -0.64
CA ARG A 24 3.10 13.23 0.67
C ARG A 24 4.48 13.43 1.32
N PHE A 25 5.30 12.39 1.31
CA PHE A 25 6.65 12.43 1.89
C PHE A 25 7.53 13.48 1.17
N LEU A 26 7.53 13.45 -0.16
CA LEU A 26 8.37 14.34 -0.95
C LEU A 26 7.96 15.82 -0.83
N ARG A 27 6.65 16.08 -0.67
CA ARG A 27 6.17 17.44 -0.37
C ARG A 27 6.61 17.91 1.00
N LEU A 28 6.48 17.05 2.02
CA LEU A 28 6.85 17.40 3.39
C LEU A 28 8.35 17.66 3.52
N THR A 29 9.17 16.95 2.78
CA THR A 29 10.63 17.11 2.79
C THR A 29 11.11 18.11 1.74
N ARG A 30 10.21 18.67 0.93
CA ARG A 30 10.50 19.67 -0.12
C ARG A 30 11.57 19.22 -1.10
N GLU A 31 11.47 17.97 -1.54
CA GLU A 31 12.46 17.41 -2.45
C GLU A 31 12.37 18.04 -3.85
N PRO A 32 13.52 18.30 -4.49
CA PRO A 32 13.52 18.72 -5.88
C PRO A 32 13.11 17.58 -6.81
N PRO A 33 12.83 17.87 -8.10
CA PRO A 33 12.50 16.83 -9.06
C PRO A 33 13.51 15.68 -9.04
N MET A 34 13.01 14.45 -9.06
CA MET A 34 13.84 13.26 -9.02
C MET A 34 13.08 12.05 -9.53
N GLU A 35 13.81 10.97 -9.81
CA GLU A 35 13.25 9.67 -10.13
C GLU A 35 13.39 8.73 -8.93
N LEU A 36 12.35 7.93 -8.68
CA LEU A 36 12.32 6.94 -7.62
C LEU A 36 12.15 5.56 -8.24
N ASP A 37 13.12 4.70 -8.02
CA ASP A 37 13.02 3.32 -8.46
C ASP A 37 12.28 2.50 -7.42
N ARG A 38 11.30 1.71 -7.88
CA ARG A 38 10.48 0.83 -7.06
C ARG A 38 10.47 -0.57 -7.66
N ARG A 39 10.42 -1.56 -6.81
CA ARG A 39 10.30 -2.95 -7.23
C ARG A 39 8.99 -3.51 -6.73
N CYS A 40 8.19 -4.09 -7.64
CA CYS A 40 7.02 -4.85 -7.23
C CYS A 40 7.45 -6.16 -6.58
N TYR A 41 6.75 -6.54 -5.53
CA TYR A 41 6.87 -7.84 -4.90
C TYR A 41 5.50 -8.48 -4.89
N VAL A 42 5.41 -9.72 -5.32
CA VAL A 42 4.13 -10.44 -5.45
C VAL A 42 4.13 -11.60 -4.47
N GLY A 43 3.12 -11.64 -3.62
CA GLY A 43 2.92 -12.70 -2.67
C GLY A 43 1.48 -13.17 -2.64
N ARG A 44 1.18 -14.10 -1.75
CA ARG A 44 -0.17 -14.60 -1.54
C ARG A 44 -0.61 -14.36 -0.11
N VAL A 45 -1.89 -14.10 0.08
CA VAL A 45 -2.51 -14.10 1.40
C VAL A 45 -2.76 -15.56 1.78
N GLU A 46 -2.19 -15.98 2.91
CA GLU A 46 -2.21 -17.40 3.34
C GLU A 46 -2.97 -17.62 4.65
N ALA A 47 -3.64 -16.61 5.18
CA ALA A 47 -4.45 -16.72 6.37
C ALA A 47 -5.77 -15.98 6.19
N PRO A 48 -6.83 -16.40 6.91
CA PRO A 48 -8.07 -15.63 6.89
C PRO A 48 -7.86 -14.21 7.40
N MET A 49 -8.45 -13.26 6.71
CA MET A 49 -8.41 -11.84 7.08
C MET A 49 -9.78 -11.39 7.54
N ASP A 50 -9.84 -10.45 8.48
CA ASP A 50 -11.09 -9.79 8.82
C ASP A 50 -11.52 -8.91 7.64
N ASP A 51 -12.71 -9.16 7.12
CA ASP A 51 -13.23 -8.42 5.98
C ASP A 51 -13.92 -7.14 6.46
N VAL A 52 -13.26 -6.01 6.22
CA VAL A 52 -13.78 -4.70 6.57
C VAL A 52 -14.08 -3.85 5.33
N ARG A 53 -14.38 -4.50 4.21
CA ARG A 53 -14.73 -3.81 2.96
C ARG A 53 -16.15 -3.31 2.92
N GLY A 54 -17.01 -3.77 3.82
CA GLY A 54 -18.43 -3.43 3.82
C GLY A 54 -18.70 -1.96 4.15
N PRO A 55 -19.94 -1.48 3.88
CA PRO A 55 -20.29 -0.07 4.10
C PRO A 55 -20.26 0.35 5.56
N SER A 56 -20.39 -0.57 6.52
CA SER A 56 -20.28 -0.26 7.94
C SER A 56 -18.88 0.18 8.35
N PHE A 57 -17.87 -0.05 7.51
CA PHE A 57 -16.49 0.36 7.75
C PHE A 57 -16.05 1.53 6.87
N ALA A 58 -17.01 2.24 6.26
CA ALA A 58 -16.69 3.29 5.29
C ALA A 58 -15.83 4.42 5.88
N ASP A 59 -15.96 4.70 7.17
CA ASP A 59 -15.16 5.71 7.85
C ASP A 59 -13.66 5.36 7.95
N LEU A 60 -13.30 4.08 7.83
CA LEU A 60 -11.91 3.63 7.86
C LEU A 60 -11.18 3.90 6.53
N ARG A 61 -11.90 4.23 5.47
CA ARG A 61 -11.32 4.54 4.16
C ARG A 61 -11.44 6.00 3.77
N ASP A 62 -11.56 6.88 4.77
CA ASP A 62 -11.54 8.32 4.56
C ASP A 62 -10.17 8.70 4.00
N PRO A 63 -10.09 9.42 2.87
CA PRO A 63 -8.81 9.84 2.30
C PRO A 63 -8.04 10.86 3.13
N ASP A 64 -8.69 11.48 4.11
CA ASP A 64 -8.04 12.48 4.97
C ASP A 64 -7.07 11.79 5.94
N VAL A 65 -5.80 12.19 5.89
CA VAL A 65 -4.75 11.64 6.78
C VAL A 65 -5.02 11.92 8.26
N ALA A 66 -5.86 12.91 8.58
CA ALA A 66 -6.24 13.21 9.95
C ALA A 66 -7.02 12.06 10.61
N THR A 67 -7.58 11.14 9.84
CA THR A 67 -8.29 9.96 10.36
C THR A 67 -7.37 8.77 10.67
N TRP A 68 -6.09 8.83 10.30
CA TRP A 68 -5.15 7.72 10.48
C TRP A 68 -5.04 7.21 11.91
N PRO A 69 -4.99 8.08 12.97
CA PRO A 69 -4.94 7.57 14.34
C PRO A 69 -6.12 6.67 14.68
N ARG A 70 -7.32 6.98 14.19
CA ARG A 70 -8.50 6.15 14.41
C ARG A 70 -8.39 4.82 13.68
N CYS A 71 -7.89 4.83 12.43
CA CYS A 71 -7.68 3.61 11.67
C CYS A 71 -6.62 2.72 12.32
N GLN A 72 -5.55 3.30 12.83
CA GLN A 72 -4.51 2.58 13.56
C GLN A 72 -5.04 1.97 14.85
N ALA A 73 -5.87 2.69 15.58
CA ALA A 73 -6.51 2.19 16.81
C ALA A 73 -7.43 1.01 16.49
N PHE A 74 -8.20 1.09 15.42
CA PHE A 74 -9.05 -0.02 14.98
C PHE A 74 -8.22 -1.26 14.66
N GLY A 75 -7.15 -1.10 13.90
CA GLY A 75 -6.25 -2.21 13.56
C GLY A 75 -5.62 -2.85 14.80
N ALA A 76 -5.21 -2.04 15.78
CA ALA A 76 -4.64 -2.54 17.03
C ALA A 76 -5.65 -3.39 17.82
N VAL A 77 -6.91 -2.98 17.88
CA VAL A 77 -7.97 -3.75 18.54
C VAL A 77 -8.18 -5.10 17.86
N ARG A 78 -8.23 -5.13 16.54
CA ARG A 78 -8.41 -6.37 15.77
C ARG A 78 -7.22 -7.31 15.94
N ARG A 79 -6.02 -6.78 15.93
CA ARG A 79 -4.80 -7.57 16.17
C ARG A 79 -4.80 -8.17 17.57
N ALA A 80 -5.15 -7.39 18.58
CA ALA A 80 -5.23 -7.86 19.96
C ALA A 80 -6.31 -8.94 20.12
N ALA A 81 -7.37 -8.91 19.32
CA ALA A 81 -8.41 -9.93 19.29
C ALA A 81 -8.00 -11.19 18.52
N GLY A 82 -6.78 -11.28 18.00
CA GLY A 82 -6.24 -12.46 17.35
C GLY A 82 -6.38 -12.48 15.83
N ALA A 83 -6.82 -11.38 15.20
CA ALA A 83 -6.91 -11.31 13.75
C ALA A 83 -5.52 -11.41 13.11
N SER A 84 -5.43 -12.15 11.99
CA SER A 84 -4.20 -12.24 11.20
C SER A 84 -3.98 -11.01 10.35
N GLY A 85 -5.02 -10.28 10.04
CA GLY A 85 -4.97 -9.04 9.28
C GLY A 85 -6.35 -8.59 8.85
N LEU A 86 -6.35 -7.53 8.05
CA LEU A 86 -7.57 -6.90 7.54
C LEU A 86 -7.55 -6.92 6.01
N LEU A 87 -8.72 -7.12 5.42
CA LEU A 87 -8.99 -6.91 4.02
C LEU A 87 -9.90 -5.69 3.91
N TYR A 88 -9.44 -4.63 3.26
CA TYR A 88 -10.14 -3.34 3.26
C TYR A 88 -10.09 -2.68 1.89
N ARG A 89 -10.93 -1.67 1.70
CA ARG A 89 -10.95 -0.91 0.45
C ARG A 89 -9.92 0.21 0.48
N SER A 90 -9.26 0.42 -0.65
CA SER A 90 -8.31 1.51 -0.83
C SER A 90 -9.04 2.86 -0.77
N ALA A 91 -8.45 3.81 -0.01
CA ALA A 91 -8.88 5.21 -0.04
C ALA A 91 -8.31 5.98 -1.24
N ARG A 92 -7.40 5.36 -2.00
CA ARG A 92 -6.64 6.04 -3.06
C ARG A 92 -7.04 5.62 -4.47
N ARG A 93 -7.73 4.48 -4.59
CA ARG A 93 -8.19 3.98 -5.88
C ARG A 93 -9.59 3.41 -5.73
N ASP A 94 -10.52 3.90 -6.56
CA ASP A 94 -11.87 3.37 -6.59
C ASP A 94 -11.85 1.87 -6.92
N ARG A 95 -12.63 1.09 -6.17
CA ARG A 95 -12.71 -0.38 -6.28
C ARG A 95 -11.41 -1.11 -5.93
N GLY A 96 -10.35 -0.39 -5.54
CA GLY A 96 -9.11 -1.02 -5.10
C GLY A 96 -9.28 -1.68 -3.74
N GLU A 97 -8.60 -2.80 -3.53
CA GLU A 97 -8.64 -3.55 -2.29
C GLU A 97 -7.23 -3.80 -1.77
N CYS A 98 -7.09 -3.74 -0.46
CA CYS A 98 -5.80 -3.82 0.21
C CYS A 98 -5.86 -4.80 1.38
N VAL A 99 -4.67 -5.24 1.79
CA VAL A 99 -4.46 -6.11 2.92
C VAL A 99 -3.51 -5.44 3.90
N ALA A 100 -3.85 -5.50 5.18
CA ALA A 100 -2.94 -5.16 6.27
C ALA A 100 -2.68 -6.46 7.05
N ALA A 101 -1.50 -7.03 6.91
CA ALA A 101 -1.15 -8.29 7.58
C ALA A 101 -0.44 -7.98 8.91
N PHE A 102 -0.94 -8.55 10.00
CA PHE A 102 -0.42 -8.32 11.35
C PHE A 102 0.62 -9.36 11.77
N ARG A 103 0.71 -10.47 11.04
CA ARG A 103 1.59 -11.58 11.36
C ARG A 103 2.36 -12.01 10.12
N PRO A 104 3.67 -12.33 10.24
CA PRO A 104 4.45 -12.76 9.07
C PRO A 104 3.87 -13.98 8.35
N ARG A 105 3.22 -14.88 9.09
CA ARG A 105 2.63 -16.11 8.52
C ARG A 105 1.36 -15.87 7.71
N ALA A 106 0.80 -14.66 7.77
CA ALA A 106 -0.42 -14.34 7.05
C ALA A 106 -0.19 -14.18 5.54
N VAL A 107 1.06 -13.99 5.13
CA VAL A 107 1.42 -13.82 3.72
C VAL A 107 2.59 -14.73 3.36
N SER A 108 2.66 -15.13 2.09
CA SER A 108 3.77 -15.93 1.58
C SER A 108 5.04 -15.10 1.45
N ARG A 109 6.19 -15.77 1.30
CA ARG A 109 7.42 -15.09 0.91
C ARG A 109 7.19 -14.46 -0.48
N PRO A 110 7.43 -13.15 -0.63
CA PRO A 110 7.19 -12.48 -1.91
C PRO A 110 8.27 -12.83 -2.92
N VAL A 111 7.89 -12.80 -4.20
CA VAL A 111 8.82 -12.89 -5.33
C VAL A 111 8.87 -11.54 -6.04
N GLN A 112 10.00 -11.24 -6.66
CA GLN A 112 10.15 -9.99 -7.41
C GLN A 112 9.27 -9.99 -8.66
N GLY A 113 8.50 -8.91 -8.80
CA GLY A 113 7.80 -8.57 -10.01
C GLY A 113 8.60 -7.55 -10.81
N ARG A 114 7.89 -6.67 -11.52
CA ARG A 114 8.55 -5.73 -12.41
C ARG A 114 9.11 -4.51 -11.66
N HIS A 115 10.08 -3.88 -12.31
CA HIS A 115 10.69 -2.63 -11.87
C HIS A 115 9.85 -1.46 -12.36
N LEU A 116 9.55 -0.51 -11.47
CA LEU A 116 8.81 0.71 -11.78
C LEU A 116 9.68 1.92 -11.49
N ARG A 117 9.46 2.99 -12.24
CA ARG A 117 10.11 4.28 -12.01
C ARG A 117 9.05 5.36 -11.86
N TYR A 118 9.06 6.01 -10.71
CA TYR A 118 8.16 7.11 -10.39
C TYR A 118 8.92 8.41 -10.64
N VAL A 119 8.34 9.29 -11.44
CA VAL A 119 8.95 10.58 -11.77
C VAL A 119 8.30 11.68 -10.94
N TRP A 120 9.04 12.19 -9.98
CA TRP A 120 8.64 13.31 -9.14
C TRP A 120 9.04 14.62 -9.82
N ASP A 121 8.07 15.52 -10.07
CA ASP A 121 8.31 16.77 -10.78
C ASP A 121 8.55 17.98 -9.87
N GLY A 122 8.62 17.76 -8.56
CA GLY A 122 8.71 18.79 -7.54
C GLY A 122 7.38 19.05 -6.82
N GLU A 123 6.28 18.57 -7.37
CA GLU A 123 4.94 18.75 -6.79
C GLU A 123 4.14 17.45 -6.70
N ARG A 124 4.33 16.55 -7.67
CA ARG A 124 3.59 15.30 -7.75
C ARG A 124 4.41 14.24 -8.50
N ILE A 125 3.97 12.99 -8.37
CA ILE A 125 4.45 11.91 -9.24
C ILE A 125 3.73 12.06 -10.58
N ALA A 126 4.37 12.68 -11.55
CA ALA A 126 3.77 12.99 -12.83
C ALA A 126 3.59 11.76 -13.72
N ASN A 127 4.52 10.81 -13.63
CA ASN A 127 4.54 9.60 -14.47
C ASN A 127 5.02 8.41 -13.65
N VAL A 128 4.52 7.24 -14.04
CA VAL A 128 5.01 5.94 -13.56
C VAL A 128 5.33 5.10 -14.77
N TYR A 129 6.56 4.63 -14.86
CA TYR A 129 7.04 3.82 -15.99
C TYR A 129 7.37 2.41 -15.53
N ALA A 130 7.10 1.44 -16.39
CA ALA A 130 7.66 0.11 -16.24
C ALA A 130 9.07 0.12 -16.87
N VAL A 131 10.04 -0.40 -16.14
CA VAL A 131 11.43 -0.43 -16.59
C VAL A 131 11.82 -1.88 -16.79
N SER A 132 12.38 -2.19 -17.94
CA SER A 132 12.87 -3.54 -18.22
C SER A 132 14.29 -3.49 -18.76
N GLU A 133 15.06 -4.49 -18.38
CA GLU A 133 16.42 -4.65 -18.89
C GLU A 133 16.37 -5.17 -20.32
N LEU A 134 17.19 -4.57 -21.20
CA LEU A 134 17.33 -5.08 -22.55
C LEU A 134 18.15 -6.36 -22.54
N PRO A 135 17.81 -7.35 -23.37
CA PRO A 135 18.63 -8.55 -23.48
C PRO A 135 20.07 -8.20 -23.85
N ALA A 136 21.05 -8.87 -23.25
CA ALA A 136 22.44 -8.79 -23.65
C ALA A 136 22.56 -9.37 -25.05
N GLY A 137 22.95 -8.55 -26.02
CA GLY A 137 22.93 -8.86 -27.44
C GLY A 137 23.94 -9.87 -27.90
#